data_8628dfd81b328642fadd96244195cc7e
#
_entry.id   8628dfd81b328642fadd96244195cc7e
#
_cell.length_a   1.000
_cell.length_b   1.000
_cell.length_c   1.000
_cell.angle_alpha   90.00
_cell.angle_beta   90.00
_cell.angle_gamma   90.00
#
_symmetry.space_group_name_H-M   'P 1'
#
loop_
_entity.id
_entity.type
_entity.pdbx_description
1 polymer ?
#
loop_
_entity_poly.entity_id
_entity_poly.type
_entity_poly.pdbx_seq_one_letter_code
_entity_poly.pdbx_strand_id
1 'polypeptide(L)'
;MRLSMVPAIVLALALPAVANDVVFEKQFLTERFMAEGCAVADFDRDGHVDVVAGNTIWHGPDFTRLTEYTPPRDNPAGPAKTPYDPARGYSNYFLMFAHDFDGDGWHDILVYDLPGEPALLFVNPRGEAKPWSKHAIFARADGESPGLIDITGDGVPELFCQSSGPELGGRLGFAVLDKASPSGEATFRPITPRTPENDKKYFRYTHGSGAGDVNGDGRVDIVTKDGWFEQPDSLDDGGLWPFHPVDFVPGGGMGGAQMLVFDVDGDGRSDVVTSYNAHGYGLGWFRQESDGSFTEHRILGKRPEDNPEGVCFTQLHALAAADFDGDGLTDFVTGKRRWAHGMKGDPEPNAAPVLYWFRLVRGGDGGVAFEPQLIDDDSGVGTQVTVADVNADGKPDIVVANKRGVFIFRQKPAG
;
A
#
# COMPACT_ATOMS: atom_id res chain seq x y z
N MET A 1 -51.72 5.07 43.04
CA MET A 1 -51.71 5.20 41.58
C MET A 1 -50.30 5.57 41.17
N ARG A 2 -49.49 4.61 40.72
CA ARG A 2 -48.13 4.86 40.20
C ARG A 2 -48.20 4.82 38.68
N LEU A 3 -47.96 5.93 38.02
CA LEU A 3 -47.81 5.99 36.56
C LEU A 3 -46.47 5.38 36.17
N SER A 4 -46.50 4.32 35.41
CA SER A 4 -45.34 3.75 34.75
C SER A 4 -45.08 4.58 33.48
N MET A 5 -43.92 5.26 33.41
CA MET A 5 -43.41 5.81 32.17
C MET A 5 -42.77 4.69 31.34
N VAL A 6 -43.28 4.47 30.15
CA VAL A 6 -42.67 3.61 29.12
C VAL A 6 -41.71 4.50 28.33
N PRO A 7 -40.44 4.14 28.18
CA PRO A 7 -39.52 4.89 27.33
C PRO A 7 -39.86 4.67 25.86
N ALA A 8 -40.06 5.77 25.12
CA ALA A 8 -40.19 5.72 23.68
C ALA A 8 -38.80 5.40 23.05
N ILE A 9 -38.74 4.24 22.39
CA ILE A 9 -37.59 3.90 21.54
C ILE A 9 -37.74 4.70 20.25
N VAL A 10 -36.88 5.69 20.07
CA VAL A 10 -36.70 6.39 18.77
C VAL A 10 -35.90 5.48 17.88
N LEU A 11 -36.54 4.80 16.94
CA LEU A 11 -35.90 4.09 15.87
C LEU A 11 -35.37 5.16 14.88
N ALA A 12 -34.08 5.43 14.88
CA ALA A 12 -33.46 6.21 13.82
C ALA A 12 -33.43 5.32 12.56
N LEU A 13 -34.31 5.63 11.61
CA LEU A 13 -34.22 5.10 10.26
C LEU A 13 -32.98 5.74 9.62
N ALA A 14 -31.91 4.97 9.43
CA ALA A 14 -30.82 5.35 8.55
C ALA A 14 -31.40 5.47 7.13
N LEU A 15 -31.40 6.67 6.59
CA LEU A 15 -31.67 6.89 5.17
C LEU A 15 -30.52 6.24 4.40
N PRO A 16 -30.79 5.53 3.28
CA PRO A 16 -29.71 5.06 2.42
C PRO A 16 -28.91 6.30 1.98
N ALA A 17 -27.60 6.26 2.18
CA ALA A 17 -26.71 7.29 1.64
C ALA A 17 -26.89 7.29 0.12
N VAL A 18 -27.22 8.47 -0.42
CA VAL A 18 -27.24 8.65 -1.89
C VAL A 18 -25.79 8.58 -2.31
N ALA A 19 -25.47 7.60 -3.17
CA ALA A 19 -24.14 7.52 -3.77
C ALA A 19 -23.84 8.86 -4.45
N ASN A 20 -22.83 9.54 -3.94
CA ASN A 20 -22.32 10.75 -4.60
C ASN A 20 -21.45 10.30 -5.77
N ASP A 21 -21.69 10.88 -6.95
CA ASP A 21 -20.78 10.67 -8.09
C ASP A 21 -19.41 11.22 -7.70
N VAL A 22 -18.44 10.33 -7.48
CA VAL A 22 -17.06 10.69 -7.16
C VAL A 22 -16.35 11.02 -8.47
N VAL A 23 -15.81 12.23 -8.57
CA VAL A 23 -15.06 12.70 -9.73
C VAL A 23 -13.68 13.13 -9.28
N PHE A 24 -12.65 12.71 -10.00
CA PHE A 24 -11.27 13.09 -9.75
C PHE A 24 -10.76 14.11 -10.77
N GLU A 25 -10.07 15.14 -10.28
CA GLU A 25 -9.31 16.06 -11.11
C GLU A 25 -7.84 15.65 -11.15
N LYS A 26 -7.34 15.34 -12.35
CA LYS A 26 -5.94 14.98 -12.57
C LYS A 26 -5.06 16.23 -12.56
N GLN A 27 -4.08 16.28 -11.65
CA GLN A 27 -2.96 17.20 -11.71
C GLN A 27 -1.69 16.43 -12.05
N PHE A 28 -1.00 16.87 -13.08
CA PHE A 28 0.24 16.30 -13.55
C PHE A 28 1.43 17.07 -12.98
N LEU A 29 2.30 16.42 -12.21
CA LEU A 29 3.47 17.06 -11.59
C LEU A 29 4.70 16.98 -12.49
N THR A 30 4.99 15.81 -13.08
CA THR A 30 6.12 15.62 -13.98
C THR A 30 5.96 14.36 -14.82
N GLU A 31 6.41 14.39 -16.10
CA GLU A 31 6.50 13.24 -16.98
C GLU A 31 7.75 12.37 -16.76
N ARG A 32 8.65 12.85 -15.89
CA ARG A 32 9.90 12.13 -15.62
C ARG A 32 9.62 10.90 -14.78
N PHE A 33 10.19 9.76 -15.20
CA PHE A 33 10.23 8.59 -14.35
C PHE A 33 11.21 8.81 -13.20
N MET A 34 10.71 9.06 -12.00
CA MET A 34 11.52 9.37 -10.81
C MET A 34 11.44 8.28 -9.76
N ALA A 35 10.26 7.66 -9.61
CA ALA A 35 9.98 6.68 -8.56
C ALA A 35 8.94 5.67 -9.05
N GLU A 36 8.84 4.53 -8.37
CA GLU A 36 7.76 3.54 -8.55
C GLU A 36 6.72 3.64 -7.43
N GLY A 37 6.99 4.46 -6.41
CA GLY A 37 6.10 4.81 -5.31
C GLY A 37 6.31 6.25 -4.87
N CYS A 38 5.43 6.75 -4.02
CA CYS A 38 5.46 8.11 -3.48
C CYS A 38 4.95 8.13 -2.03
N ALA A 39 5.25 9.22 -1.32
CA ALA A 39 4.67 9.49 -0.02
C ALA A 39 4.16 10.92 0.07
N VAL A 40 3.34 11.18 1.08
CA VAL A 40 2.76 12.50 1.34
C VAL A 40 2.89 12.84 2.81
N ALA A 41 3.25 14.08 3.12
CA ALA A 41 3.26 14.65 4.46
C ALA A 41 3.49 16.16 4.35
N ASP A 42 3.26 16.91 5.41
CA ASP A 42 3.72 18.30 5.54
C ASP A 42 5.19 18.29 5.95
N PHE A 43 6.11 18.38 4.97
CA PHE A 43 7.55 18.26 5.21
C PHE A 43 8.21 19.58 5.65
N ASP A 44 7.58 20.73 5.44
CA ASP A 44 8.13 22.04 5.84
C ASP A 44 7.30 22.75 6.91
N ARG A 45 6.25 22.08 7.43
CA ARG A 45 5.36 22.55 8.50
C ARG A 45 4.64 23.86 8.18
N ASP A 46 4.29 24.04 6.92
CA ASP A 46 3.51 25.20 6.49
C ASP A 46 1.99 24.98 6.58
N GLY A 47 1.56 23.80 6.98
CA GLY A 47 0.16 23.38 7.16
C GLY A 47 -0.47 22.82 5.89
N HIS A 48 0.29 22.63 4.82
CA HIS A 48 -0.15 21.99 3.59
C HIS A 48 0.56 20.67 3.38
N VAL A 49 -0.15 19.71 2.80
CA VAL A 49 0.43 18.40 2.46
C VAL A 49 1.29 18.54 1.22
N ASP A 50 2.52 18.03 1.30
CA ASP A 50 3.47 17.93 0.20
C ASP A 50 3.45 16.51 -0.40
N VAL A 51 3.97 16.35 -1.61
CA VAL A 51 4.18 15.07 -2.27
C VAL A 51 5.67 14.84 -2.48
N VAL A 52 6.17 13.67 -2.11
CA VAL A 52 7.55 13.25 -2.40
C VAL A 52 7.55 12.06 -3.35
N ALA A 53 8.34 12.16 -4.44
CA ALA A 53 8.65 11.05 -5.33
C ALA A 53 10.09 11.16 -5.84
N GLY A 54 10.84 10.07 -5.77
CA GLY A 54 12.26 10.11 -6.08
C GLY A 54 13.03 10.98 -5.08
N ASN A 55 13.84 11.87 -5.59
CA ASN A 55 14.63 12.81 -4.77
C ASN A 55 13.95 14.19 -4.60
N THR A 56 12.69 14.35 -5.02
CA THR A 56 12.02 15.64 -5.12
C THR A 56 10.77 15.69 -4.25
N ILE A 57 10.60 16.79 -3.51
CA ILE A 57 9.38 17.17 -2.80
C ILE A 57 8.69 18.27 -3.61
N TRP A 58 7.42 18.08 -3.93
CA TRP A 58 6.51 19.11 -4.45
C TRP A 58 5.69 19.65 -3.30
N HIS A 59 5.85 20.93 -3.00
CA HIS A 59 5.19 21.55 -1.85
C HIS A 59 3.76 21.98 -2.18
N GLY A 60 2.84 21.64 -1.27
CA GLY A 60 1.46 22.07 -1.35
C GLY A 60 1.27 23.59 -1.19
N PRO A 61 0.07 24.10 -1.41
CA PRO A 61 -1.13 23.41 -1.92
C PRO A 61 -1.18 23.30 -3.45
N ASP A 62 -0.33 24.06 -4.20
CA ASP A 62 -0.34 24.12 -5.66
C ASP A 62 0.70 23.23 -6.34
N PHE A 63 1.67 22.71 -5.57
CA PHE A 63 2.75 21.81 -6.00
C PHE A 63 3.69 22.41 -7.05
N THR A 64 3.82 23.74 -7.06
CA THR A 64 4.72 24.46 -8.00
C THR A 64 6.11 24.69 -7.43
N ARG A 65 6.25 24.76 -6.11
CA ARG A 65 7.53 24.88 -5.41
C ARG A 65 8.15 23.49 -5.23
N LEU A 66 9.41 23.33 -5.59
CA LEU A 66 10.14 22.07 -5.55
C LEU A 66 11.35 22.15 -4.65
N THR A 67 11.65 21.06 -3.93
CA THR A 67 12.89 20.90 -3.16
C THR A 67 13.50 19.52 -3.47
N GLU A 68 14.77 19.49 -3.85
CA GLU A 68 15.53 18.25 -3.89
C GLU A 68 16.13 18.02 -2.49
N TYR A 69 15.60 17.03 -1.75
CA TYR A 69 16.04 16.73 -0.39
C TYR A 69 17.36 15.94 -0.37
N THR A 70 17.71 15.30 -1.47
CA THR A 70 18.97 14.56 -1.67
C THR A 70 19.41 14.70 -3.13
N PRO A 71 20.74 14.62 -3.40
CA PRO A 71 21.20 14.54 -4.79
C PRO A 71 20.58 13.35 -5.53
N PRO A 72 20.40 13.48 -6.86
CA PRO A 72 19.92 12.36 -7.67
C PRO A 72 20.76 11.11 -7.49
N ARG A 73 20.12 9.96 -7.31
CA ARG A 73 20.78 8.66 -7.18
C ARG A 73 21.11 8.06 -8.55
N ASP A 74 22.11 7.20 -8.61
CA ASP A 74 22.45 6.49 -9.83
C ASP A 74 21.35 5.51 -10.23
N ASN A 75 21.06 5.42 -11.52
CA ASN A 75 20.12 4.47 -12.05
C ASN A 75 20.72 3.05 -11.98
N PRO A 76 20.10 2.10 -11.22
CA PRO A 76 20.65 0.76 -11.05
C PRO A 76 20.63 -0.07 -12.33
N ALA A 77 19.79 0.28 -13.32
CA ALA A 77 19.61 -0.47 -14.54
C ALA A 77 20.23 0.19 -15.79
N GLY A 78 21.02 1.25 -15.61
CA GLY A 78 21.58 1.98 -16.74
C GLY A 78 22.87 2.72 -16.43
N PRO A 79 23.58 3.19 -17.45
CA PRO A 79 24.86 3.89 -17.28
C PRO A 79 24.72 5.33 -16.80
N ALA A 80 23.50 5.83 -16.68
CA ALA A 80 23.24 7.23 -16.42
C ALA A 80 22.52 7.44 -15.09
N LYS A 81 22.83 8.55 -14.48
CA LYS A 81 22.04 9.16 -13.42
C LYS A 81 20.64 9.52 -13.93
N THR A 82 19.76 9.93 -13.06
CA THR A 82 18.42 10.42 -13.43
C THR A 82 18.41 11.34 -14.67
N PRO A 83 17.36 11.31 -15.49
CA PRO A 83 16.13 10.53 -15.29
C PRO A 83 16.32 9.04 -15.60
N TYR A 84 15.56 8.19 -14.92
CA TYR A 84 15.51 6.77 -15.24
C TYR A 84 14.87 6.56 -16.62
N ASP A 85 15.30 5.49 -17.31
CA ASP A 85 14.67 5.08 -18.57
C ASP A 85 13.50 4.14 -18.29
N PRO A 86 12.25 4.55 -18.51
CA PRO A 86 11.07 3.72 -18.22
C PRO A 86 11.02 2.43 -19.04
N ALA A 87 11.71 2.39 -20.18
CA ALA A 87 11.74 1.21 -21.06
C ALA A 87 12.80 0.17 -20.63
N ARG A 88 13.74 0.51 -19.74
CA ARG A 88 14.93 -0.30 -19.49
C ARG A 88 15.22 -0.59 -18.04
N GLY A 89 14.44 -0.14 -17.10
CA GLY A 89 14.81 -0.33 -15.71
C GLY A 89 13.75 0.05 -14.71
N TYR A 90 14.22 0.12 -13.48
CA TYR A 90 13.45 0.46 -12.30
C TYR A 90 14.06 1.71 -11.66
N SER A 91 13.27 2.41 -10.89
CA SER A 91 13.76 3.41 -9.96
C SER A 91 14.18 2.74 -8.65
N ASN A 92 15.26 3.21 -8.08
CA ASN A 92 15.67 2.85 -6.72
C ASN A 92 14.96 3.69 -5.63
N TYR A 93 13.81 4.22 -5.96
CA TYR A 93 12.76 4.69 -5.08
C TYR A 93 11.53 3.79 -5.33
N PHE A 94 11.64 2.53 -4.85
CA PHE A 94 10.67 1.50 -5.20
C PHE A 94 9.36 1.68 -4.43
N LEU A 95 9.43 1.90 -3.11
CA LEU A 95 8.33 2.44 -2.30
C LEU A 95 8.86 3.59 -1.44
N MET A 96 7.97 4.49 -1.04
CA MET A 96 8.32 5.62 -0.19
C MET A 96 7.29 5.77 0.92
N PHE A 97 7.77 6.12 2.12
CA PHE A 97 6.95 6.34 3.30
C PHE A 97 7.37 7.62 4.00
N ALA A 98 6.45 8.24 4.70
CA ALA A 98 6.69 9.43 5.51
C ALA A 98 6.17 9.23 6.93
N HIS A 99 6.99 9.56 7.91
CA HIS A 99 6.65 9.56 9.34
C HIS A 99 7.66 10.39 10.10
N ASP A 100 7.30 10.90 11.27
CA ASP A 100 8.22 11.52 12.23
C ASP A 100 8.91 10.42 13.03
N PHE A 101 10.00 9.84 12.46
CA PHE A 101 10.66 8.68 13.05
C PHE A 101 11.50 9.03 14.29
N ASP A 102 11.98 10.28 14.43
CA ASP A 102 12.78 10.72 15.57
C ASP A 102 11.98 11.50 16.63
N GLY A 103 10.69 11.69 16.41
CA GLY A 103 9.79 12.34 17.35
C GLY A 103 10.04 13.85 17.51
N ASP A 104 10.68 14.49 16.52
CA ASP A 104 11.04 15.90 16.56
C ASP A 104 9.93 16.83 16.02
N GLY A 105 8.86 16.25 15.51
CA GLY A 105 7.71 16.93 14.96
C GLY A 105 7.83 17.27 13.46
N TRP A 106 8.89 16.83 12.77
CA TRP A 106 9.08 16.97 11.34
C TRP A 106 9.04 15.60 10.67
N HIS A 107 8.28 15.48 9.58
CA HIS A 107 8.24 14.22 8.87
C HIS A 107 9.53 13.93 8.14
N ASP A 108 10.01 12.71 8.32
CA ASP A 108 11.15 12.11 7.61
C ASP A 108 10.69 11.33 6.39
N ILE A 109 11.62 10.91 5.54
CA ILE A 109 11.35 10.09 4.37
C ILE A 109 12.06 8.75 4.51
N LEU A 110 11.30 7.65 4.53
CA LEU A 110 11.80 6.29 4.43
C LEU A 110 11.69 5.82 2.98
N VAL A 111 12.81 5.52 2.35
CA VAL A 111 12.89 4.96 1.01
C VAL A 111 13.15 3.46 1.11
N TYR A 112 12.20 2.67 0.63
CA TYR A 112 12.43 1.26 0.32
C TYR A 112 13.02 1.20 -1.08
N ASP A 113 14.31 0.84 -1.16
CA ASP A 113 15.04 0.73 -2.42
C ASP A 113 14.56 -0.51 -3.21
N LEU A 114 15.23 -0.84 -4.28
CA LEU A 114 14.96 -2.10 -4.99
C LEU A 114 15.06 -3.28 -4.01
N PRO A 115 14.19 -4.29 -4.16
CA PRO A 115 14.27 -5.47 -3.34
C PRO A 115 15.68 -6.04 -3.26
N GLY A 116 16.17 -6.29 -2.04
CA GLY A 116 17.52 -6.76 -1.75
C GLY A 116 18.56 -5.66 -1.53
N GLU A 117 18.16 -4.41 -1.62
CA GLU A 117 18.97 -3.25 -1.28
C GLU A 117 18.59 -2.72 0.12
N PRO A 118 19.37 -1.79 0.70
CA PRO A 118 19.05 -1.22 2.01
C PRO A 118 17.77 -0.38 2.01
N ALA A 119 17.03 -0.40 3.12
CA ALA A 119 16.05 0.63 3.43
C ALA A 119 16.79 1.89 3.96
N LEU A 120 16.43 3.05 3.45
CA LEU A 120 17.13 4.32 3.69
C LEU A 120 16.21 5.32 4.36
N LEU A 121 16.61 5.81 5.52
CA LEU A 121 15.96 6.93 6.21
C LEU A 121 16.66 8.24 5.85
N PHE A 122 15.90 9.22 5.43
CA PHE A 122 16.33 10.60 5.24
C PHE A 122 15.68 11.46 6.31
N VAL A 123 16.50 11.93 7.25
CA VAL A 123 16.05 12.75 8.39
C VAL A 123 15.88 14.19 7.96
N ASN A 124 14.73 14.76 8.26
CA ASN A 124 14.38 16.14 7.94
C ASN A 124 15.27 17.13 8.70
N PRO A 125 15.89 18.10 8.01
CA PRO A 125 16.74 19.10 8.67
C PRO A 125 15.97 20.20 9.41
N ARG A 126 14.68 20.01 9.70
CA ARG A 126 13.82 20.95 10.44
C ARG A 126 13.72 22.33 9.77
N GLY A 127 13.47 22.30 8.46
CA GLY A 127 13.38 23.52 7.65
C GLY A 127 14.69 24.21 7.36
N GLU A 128 15.83 23.68 7.81
CA GLU A 128 17.14 24.24 7.44
C GLU A 128 17.45 23.93 5.97
N ALA A 129 18.02 24.93 5.26
CA ALA A 129 18.41 24.81 3.85
C ALA A 129 19.72 23.99 3.69
N LYS A 130 19.64 22.69 3.97
CA LYS A 130 20.74 21.73 3.82
C LYS A 130 20.22 20.39 3.31
N PRO A 131 21.06 19.57 2.66
CA PRO A 131 20.67 18.20 2.31
C PRO A 131 20.24 17.40 3.54
N TRP A 132 19.24 16.56 3.39
CA TRP A 132 18.77 15.66 4.45
C TRP A 132 19.83 14.61 4.78
N SER A 133 20.04 14.31 6.03
CA SER A 133 20.97 13.26 6.43
C SER A 133 20.40 11.88 6.07
N LYS A 134 21.23 11.06 5.40
CA LYS A 134 20.84 9.75 4.91
C LYS A 134 21.46 8.64 5.75
N HIS A 135 20.64 7.69 6.19
CA HIS A 135 21.02 6.55 7.01
C HIS A 135 20.50 5.25 6.40
N ALA A 136 21.34 4.24 6.29
CA ALA A 136 20.91 2.88 5.94
C ALA A 136 20.43 2.21 7.24
N ILE A 137 19.12 2.17 7.44
CA ILE A 137 18.52 1.68 8.69
C ILE A 137 18.30 0.16 8.69
N PHE A 138 18.22 -0.46 7.53
CA PHE A 138 18.13 -1.91 7.40
C PHE A 138 18.90 -2.35 6.15
N ALA A 139 19.89 -3.22 6.36
CA ALA A 139 20.90 -3.49 5.33
C ALA A 139 20.36 -4.23 4.10
N ARG A 140 19.29 -5.03 4.25
CA ARG A 140 18.71 -5.80 3.17
C ARG A 140 17.22 -6.02 3.37
N ALA A 141 16.43 -5.25 2.66
CA ALA A 141 14.98 -5.37 2.62
C ALA A 141 14.55 -6.05 1.31
N ASP A 142 13.87 -7.18 1.41
CA ASP A 142 13.41 -8.00 0.29
C ASP A 142 11.89 -7.97 0.16
N GLY A 143 11.38 -8.40 -0.99
CA GLY A 143 9.96 -8.42 -1.34
C GLY A 143 9.49 -7.17 -2.07
N GLU A 144 8.40 -7.31 -2.82
CA GLU A 144 7.84 -6.23 -3.64
C GLU A 144 6.54 -5.64 -3.09
N SER A 145 6.09 -6.13 -1.91
CA SER A 145 4.90 -5.63 -1.22
C SER A 145 5.19 -5.41 0.28
N PRO A 146 6.30 -4.74 0.66
CA PRO A 146 6.51 -4.37 2.06
C PRO A 146 5.47 -3.34 2.50
N GLY A 147 5.34 -3.15 3.81
CA GLY A 147 4.48 -2.10 4.35
C GLY A 147 5.08 -1.47 5.60
N LEU A 148 4.54 -0.31 5.94
CA LEU A 148 4.89 0.45 7.13
C LEU A 148 3.65 0.58 8.00
N ILE A 149 3.66 -0.02 9.18
CA ILE A 149 2.55 -0.04 10.13
C ILE A 149 3.06 -0.21 11.55
N ASP A 150 2.38 0.38 12.52
CA ASP A 150 2.69 0.20 13.95
C ASP A 150 2.26 -1.20 14.40
N ILE A 151 3.20 -2.15 14.35
CA ILE A 151 3.01 -3.55 14.76
C ILE A 151 3.16 -3.69 16.28
N THR A 152 4.04 -2.91 16.87
CA THR A 152 4.35 -3.01 18.31
C THR A 152 3.37 -2.25 19.19
N GLY A 153 2.55 -1.36 18.60
CA GLY A 153 1.60 -0.51 19.32
C GLY A 153 2.27 0.64 20.08
N ASP A 154 3.49 1.01 19.70
CA ASP A 154 4.27 2.03 20.40
C ASP A 154 4.18 3.42 19.77
N GLY A 155 3.44 3.54 18.66
CA GLY A 155 3.20 4.78 17.92
C GLY A 155 4.28 5.10 16.88
N VAL A 156 5.31 4.26 16.70
CA VAL A 156 6.27 4.36 15.58
C VAL A 156 6.08 3.15 14.67
N PRO A 157 5.77 3.36 13.38
CA PRO A 157 5.51 2.23 12.50
C PRO A 157 6.78 1.46 12.15
N GLU A 158 6.67 0.14 12.13
CA GLU A 158 7.70 -0.78 11.68
C GLU A 158 7.59 -1.07 10.19
N LEU A 159 8.73 -1.27 9.56
CA LEU A 159 8.81 -1.77 8.19
C LEU A 159 8.71 -3.30 8.20
N PHE A 160 7.56 -3.87 7.83
CA PHE A 160 7.47 -5.31 7.60
C PHE A 160 7.92 -5.66 6.18
N CYS A 161 8.76 -6.66 6.08
CA CYS A 161 9.32 -7.12 4.80
C CYS A 161 9.91 -8.52 4.92
N GLN A 162 10.36 -9.05 3.81
CA GLN A 162 11.23 -10.22 3.79
C GLN A 162 12.70 -9.80 3.92
N SER A 163 13.57 -10.72 4.33
CA SER A 163 15.01 -10.57 4.23
C SER A 163 15.68 -11.92 3.91
N SER A 164 16.47 -11.96 2.85
CA SER A 164 17.17 -13.15 2.37
C SER A 164 18.71 -13.03 2.45
N GLY A 165 19.20 -12.12 3.28
CA GLY A 165 20.64 -11.94 3.53
C GLY A 165 21.30 -13.15 4.16
N PRO A 166 22.63 -13.28 4.07
CA PRO A 166 23.37 -14.45 4.57
C PRO A 166 23.14 -14.77 6.06
N GLU A 167 22.88 -13.73 6.87
CA GLU A 167 22.66 -13.87 8.30
C GLU A 167 21.22 -14.26 8.63
N LEU A 168 20.24 -13.69 7.92
CA LEU A 168 18.82 -13.89 8.19
C LEU A 168 18.22 -15.05 7.41
N GLY A 169 18.77 -15.39 6.22
CA GLY A 169 18.14 -16.33 5.30
C GLY A 169 16.81 -15.78 4.78
N GLY A 170 16.02 -16.60 4.10
CA GLY A 170 14.68 -16.22 3.66
C GLY A 170 13.71 -16.16 4.83
N ARG A 171 13.49 -14.98 5.41
CA ARG A 171 12.56 -14.79 6.52
C ARG A 171 11.63 -13.62 6.26
N LEU A 172 10.40 -13.78 6.70
CA LEU A 172 9.44 -12.70 6.90
C LEU A 172 9.59 -12.16 8.32
N GLY A 173 9.45 -10.86 8.49
CA GLY A 173 9.52 -10.19 9.78
C GLY A 173 9.32 -8.69 9.64
N PHE A 174 9.69 -7.97 10.66
CA PHE A 174 9.60 -6.51 10.68
C PHE A 174 10.84 -5.89 11.31
N ALA A 175 11.21 -4.70 10.82
CA ALA A 175 12.35 -3.93 11.29
C ALA A 175 11.88 -2.84 12.24
N VAL A 176 12.34 -2.92 13.49
CA VAL A 176 12.03 -1.98 14.59
C VAL A 176 13.13 -0.93 14.67
N LEU A 177 12.76 0.33 14.57
CA LEU A 177 13.66 1.46 14.77
C LEU A 177 13.76 1.79 16.27
N ASP A 178 14.97 2.09 16.73
CA ASP A 178 15.16 2.63 18.09
C ASP A 178 14.76 4.11 18.10
N LYS A 179 13.69 4.44 18.84
CA LYS A 179 13.22 5.84 19.03
C LYS A 179 14.30 6.78 19.54
N ALA A 180 15.26 6.28 20.33
CA ALA A 180 16.36 7.08 20.86
C ALA A 180 17.47 7.31 19.81
N SER A 181 17.49 6.51 18.75
CA SER A 181 18.48 6.57 17.68
C SER A 181 17.87 6.10 16.35
N PRO A 182 16.87 6.79 15.80
CA PRO A 182 16.12 6.33 14.63
C PRO A 182 16.99 6.25 13.36
N SER A 183 18.10 6.98 13.33
CA SER A 183 19.11 6.90 12.27
C SER A 183 20.09 5.73 12.43
N GLY A 184 19.97 4.95 13.49
CA GLY A 184 20.72 3.72 13.72
C GLY A 184 20.20 2.54 12.90
N GLU A 185 20.88 1.41 13.00
CA GLU A 185 20.41 0.17 12.36
C GLU A 185 19.16 -0.37 13.08
N ALA A 186 18.12 -0.65 12.33
CA ALA A 186 16.89 -1.24 12.84
C ALA A 186 17.11 -2.70 13.27
N THR A 187 16.46 -3.11 14.34
CA THR A 187 16.46 -4.50 14.79
C THR A 187 15.42 -5.28 14.02
N PHE A 188 15.84 -6.22 13.18
CA PHE A 188 14.91 -7.12 12.48
C PHE A 188 14.39 -8.20 13.42
N ARG A 189 13.07 -8.27 13.56
CA ARG A 189 12.35 -9.31 14.31
C ARG A 189 11.72 -10.29 13.35
N PRO A 190 12.33 -11.47 13.13
CA PRO A 190 11.77 -12.48 12.24
C PRO A 190 10.58 -13.17 12.90
N ILE A 191 9.48 -13.32 12.17
CA ILE A 191 8.29 -14.06 12.60
C ILE A 191 8.26 -15.49 12.05
N THR A 192 9.14 -15.80 11.09
CA THR A 192 9.29 -17.13 10.48
C THR A 192 10.60 -17.80 10.83
N PRO A 193 10.66 -19.14 10.92
CA PRO A 193 11.90 -19.85 11.16
C PRO A 193 12.84 -19.77 9.94
N ARG A 194 14.14 -19.93 10.18
CA ARG A 194 15.12 -20.12 9.10
C ARG A 194 15.12 -21.57 8.67
N THR A 195 14.60 -21.85 7.48
CA THR A 195 14.57 -23.19 6.87
C THR A 195 14.89 -23.10 5.39
N PRO A 196 15.37 -24.19 4.75
CA PRO A 196 15.59 -24.22 3.30
C PRO A 196 14.34 -23.95 2.46
N GLU A 197 13.16 -24.26 3.00
CA GLU A 197 11.85 -23.96 2.38
C GLU A 197 11.59 -22.46 2.41
N ASN A 198 11.81 -21.81 3.56
CA ASN A 198 11.64 -20.38 3.72
C ASN A 198 12.67 -19.58 2.91
N ASP A 199 13.90 -20.08 2.77
CA ASP A 199 14.91 -19.47 1.89
C ASP A 199 14.44 -19.40 0.42
N LYS A 200 13.58 -20.33 -0.02
CA LYS A 200 12.98 -20.33 -1.35
C LYS A 200 11.69 -19.51 -1.40
N LYS A 201 10.95 -19.45 -0.30
CA LYS A 201 9.64 -18.80 -0.21
C LYS A 201 9.79 -17.28 -0.03
N TYR A 202 10.64 -16.85 0.89
CA TYR A 202 10.84 -15.44 1.24
C TYR A 202 12.12 -14.90 0.61
N PHE A 203 12.13 -14.81 -0.70
CA PHE A 203 13.27 -14.34 -1.47
C PHE A 203 13.07 -12.89 -1.95
N ARG A 204 14.12 -12.37 -2.60
CA ARG A 204 14.24 -10.98 -3.04
C ARG A 204 13.00 -10.39 -3.73
N TYR A 205 12.31 -11.16 -4.56
CA TYR A 205 11.18 -10.70 -5.38
C TYR A 205 9.86 -11.37 -5.00
N THR A 206 9.63 -11.60 -3.71
CA THR A 206 8.36 -12.13 -3.21
C THR A 206 7.27 -11.07 -3.31
N HIS A 207 6.08 -11.46 -3.77
CA HIS A 207 4.92 -10.61 -3.91
C HIS A 207 3.80 -11.03 -2.96
N GLY A 208 2.89 -10.10 -2.69
CA GLY A 208 1.69 -10.32 -1.90
C GLY A 208 1.99 -10.42 -0.41
N SER A 209 1.99 -9.27 0.26
CA SER A 209 1.97 -9.18 1.71
C SER A 209 1.16 -7.96 2.16
N GLY A 210 0.65 -8.04 3.39
CA GLY A 210 -0.13 -7.00 4.02
C GLY A 210 -0.16 -7.19 5.53
N ALA A 211 -0.83 -6.28 6.23
CA ALA A 211 -0.97 -6.33 7.67
C ALA A 211 -2.34 -5.80 8.10
N GLY A 212 -2.87 -6.35 9.18
CA GLY A 212 -4.13 -5.95 9.80
C GLY A 212 -4.58 -6.97 10.84
N ASP A 213 -5.58 -6.65 11.62
CA ASP A 213 -6.17 -7.55 12.61
C ASP A 213 -7.08 -8.56 11.90
N VAL A 214 -6.56 -9.77 11.66
CA VAL A 214 -7.28 -10.83 10.93
C VAL A 214 -8.27 -11.54 11.83
N ASN A 215 -7.89 -11.80 13.08
CA ASN A 215 -8.69 -12.62 14.02
C ASN A 215 -9.59 -11.81 14.96
N GLY A 216 -9.54 -10.48 14.89
CA GLY A 216 -10.37 -9.58 15.71
C GLY A 216 -9.89 -9.43 17.16
N ASP A 217 -8.61 -9.68 17.44
CA ASP A 217 -8.06 -9.62 18.79
C ASP A 217 -7.41 -8.25 19.13
N GLY A 218 -7.41 -7.33 18.17
CA GLY A 218 -6.89 -5.97 18.32
C GLY A 218 -5.39 -5.84 18.07
N ARG A 219 -4.71 -6.91 17.64
CA ARG A 219 -3.29 -6.91 17.27
C ARG A 219 -3.12 -6.96 15.75
N VAL A 220 -1.96 -6.49 15.28
CA VAL A 220 -1.64 -6.46 13.85
C VAL A 220 -1.02 -7.79 13.41
N ASP A 221 -1.77 -8.58 12.66
CA ASP A 221 -1.28 -9.78 12.00
C ASP A 221 -0.60 -9.46 10.68
N ILE A 222 0.23 -10.38 10.15
CA ILE A 222 0.86 -10.24 8.85
C ILE A 222 0.29 -11.28 7.88
N VAL A 223 -0.26 -10.79 6.76
CA VAL A 223 -0.85 -11.61 5.71
C VAL A 223 0.15 -11.79 4.58
N THR A 224 0.20 -13.00 4.01
CA THR A 224 0.96 -13.33 2.80
C THR A 224 0.08 -14.12 1.83
N LYS A 225 0.52 -14.27 0.59
CA LYS A 225 -0.23 -15.05 -0.42
C LYS A 225 -0.56 -16.50 -0.02
N ASP A 226 0.18 -17.07 0.94
CA ASP A 226 0.04 -18.47 1.36
C ASP A 226 -0.66 -18.63 2.73
N GLY A 227 -1.13 -17.54 3.33
CA GLY A 227 -1.77 -17.53 4.64
C GLY A 227 -1.36 -16.33 5.48
N TRP A 228 -1.65 -16.37 6.75
CA TRP A 228 -1.38 -15.28 7.67
C TRP A 228 -0.67 -15.74 8.94
N PHE A 229 0.02 -14.81 9.57
CA PHE A 229 0.78 -15.00 10.81
C PHE A 229 0.11 -14.21 11.91
N GLU A 230 -0.37 -14.92 12.93
CA GLU A 230 -1.03 -14.35 14.10
C GLU A 230 0.00 -13.71 15.03
N GLN A 231 -0.20 -12.44 15.38
CA GLN A 231 0.64 -11.77 16.36
C GLN A 231 0.42 -12.37 17.76
N PRO A 232 1.48 -12.84 18.44
CA PRO A 232 1.34 -13.37 19.80
C PRO A 232 0.98 -12.28 20.82
N ASP A 233 0.47 -12.69 21.99
CA ASP A 233 0.11 -11.79 23.09
C ASP A 233 1.29 -10.92 23.59
N SER A 234 2.52 -11.36 23.42
CA SER A 234 3.74 -10.63 23.74
C SER A 234 4.78 -10.76 22.64
N LEU A 235 5.43 -9.64 22.33
CA LEU A 235 6.58 -9.57 21.41
C LEU A 235 7.93 -9.61 22.14
N ASP A 236 7.95 -9.73 23.47
CA ASP A 236 9.15 -9.58 24.31
C ASP A 236 10.14 -10.74 24.16
N ASP A 237 9.64 -11.95 23.87
CA ASP A 237 10.46 -13.14 23.74
C ASP A 237 11.08 -13.34 22.36
N GLY A 238 10.71 -12.48 21.37
CA GLY A 238 11.17 -12.59 19.98
C GLY A 238 10.74 -13.88 19.30
N GLY A 239 9.62 -14.48 19.76
CA GLY A 239 9.10 -15.75 19.27
C GLY A 239 8.63 -15.72 17.83
N LEU A 240 8.58 -16.91 17.24
CA LEU A 240 7.98 -17.12 15.90
C LEU A 240 6.46 -17.03 16.03
N TRP A 241 5.81 -16.46 15.01
CA TRP A 241 4.37 -16.30 15.01
C TRP A 241 3.65 -17.57 14.51
N PRO A 242 2.51 -17.95 15.09
CA PRO A 242 1.64 -19.00 14.56
C PRO A 242 1.27 -18.72 13.10
N PHE A 243 1.35 -19.74 12.25
CA PHE A 243 1.00 -19.64 10.84
C PHE A 243 -0.33 -20.36 10.54
N HIS A 244 -1.24 -19.66 9.92
CA HIS A 244 -2.54 -20.14 9.47
C HIS A 244 -2.54 -20.22 7.94
N PRO A 245 -2.49 -21.42 7.35
CA PRO A 245 -2.39 -21.58 5.90
C PRO A 245 -3.73 -21.25 5.20
N VAL A 246 -3.66 -20.38 4.19
CA VAL A 246 -4.77 -20.03 3.29
C VAL A 246 -4.20 -19.77 1.90
N ASP A 247 -4.81 -20.30 0.84
CA ASP A 247 -4.43 -19.99 -0.53
C ASP A 247 -5.14 -18.70 -1.00
N PHE A 248 -4.48 -17.54 -0.85
CA PHE A 248 -4.98 -16.25 -1.32
C PHE A 248 -4.64 -15.97 -2.80
N VAL A 249 -4.04 -16.94 -3.50
CA VAL A 249 -3.68 -16.81 -4.93
C VAL A 249 -4.07 -18.09 -5.69
N PRO A 250 -5.36 -18.40 -5.76
CA PRO A 250 -5.84 -19.65 -6.31
C PRO A 250 -5.33 -19.89 -7.72
N GLY A 251 -4.96 -21.14 -7.99
CA GLY A 251 -4.37 -21.54 -9.27
C GLY A 251 -2.86 -21.31 -9.39
N GLY A 252 -2.15 -21.10 -8.27
CA GLY A 252 -0.68 -21.00 -8.21
C GLY A 252 -0.13 -19.67 -8.67
N GLY A 253 -0.81 -18.58 -8.37
CA GLY A 253 -0.35 -17.21 -8.61
C GLY A 253 0.97 -16.92 -7.89
N MET A 254 1.74 -15.99 -8.45
CA MET A 254 3.04 -15.58 -7.87
C MET A 254 2.88 -14.66 -6.64
N GLY A 255 1.65 -14.22 -6.33
CA GLY A 255 1.34 -13.14 -5.42
C GLY A 255 1.15 -11.83 -6.16
N GLY A 256 0.36 -10.97 -5.57
CA GLY A 256 -0.03 -9.69 -6.15
C GLY A 256 0.66 -8.50 -5.52
N ALA A 257 -0.13 -7.47 -5.34
CA ALA A 257 0.25 -6.23 -4.69
C ALA A 257 0.19 -6.34 -3.15
N GLN A 258 0.01 -5.21 -2.50
CA GLN A 258 -0.37 -5.14 -1.09
C GLN A 258 -1.66 -5.95 -0.87
N MET A 259 -1.76 -6.56 0.31
CA MET A 259 -2.96 -7.29 0.74
C MET A 259 -3.69 -6.44 1.77
N LEU A 260 -4.97 -6.17 1.52
CA LEU A 260 -5.80 -5.33 2.39
C LEU A 260 -6.60 -6.24 3.33
N VAL A 261 -6.72 -5.82 4.60
CA VAL A 261 -7.42 -6.56 5.65
C VAL A 261 -8.50 -5.65 6.24
N PHE A 262 -9.77 -5.97 5.99
CA PHE A 262 -10.93 -5.23 6.52
C PHE A 262 -12.21 -6.03 6.36
N ASP A 263 -13.27 -5.69 7.10
CA ASP A 263 -14.59 -6.29 7.01
C ASP A 263 -15.29 -5.84 5.71
N VAL A 264 -15.37 -6.73 4.72
CA VAL A 264 -15.97 -6.45 3.40
C VAL A 264 -17.48 -6.62 3.42
N ASP A 265 -18.02 -7.64 4.09
CA ASP A 265 -19.47 -7.96 4.04
C ASP A 265 -20.30 -7.44 5.22
N GLY A 266 -19.65 -6.88 6.24
CA GLY A 266 -20.32 -6.28 7.40
C GLY A 266 -20.66 -7.29 8.48
N ASP A 267 -20.03 -8.45 8.49
CA ASP A 267 -20.30 -9.50 9.47
C ASP A 267 -19.42 -9.39 10.73
N GLY A 268 -18.52 -8.42 10.77
CA GLY A 268 -17.64 -8.10 11.89
C GLY A 268 -16.34 -8.90 11.91
N ARG A 269 -16.06 -9.69 10.89
CA ARG A 269 -14.76 -10.37 10.69
C ARG A 269 -13.95 -9.69 9.60
N SER A 270 -12.64 -9.70 9.74
CA SER A 270 -11.75 -9.14 8.73
C SER A 270 -11.59 -10.12 7.57
N ASP A 271 -11.81 -9.63 6.37
CA ASP A 271 -11.59 -10.31 5.11
C ASP A 271 -10.25 -9.88 4.48
N VAL A 272 -9.86 -10.51 3.38
CA VAL A 272 -8.65 -10.16 2.65
C VAL A 272 -8.96 -9.81 1.20
N VAL A 273 -8.51 -8.65 0.73
CA VAL A 273 -8.58 -8.25 -0.69
C VAL A 273 -7.16 -8.22 -1.26
N THR A 274 -6.93 -8.92 -2.38
CA THR A 274 -5.61 -8.98 -3.02
C THR A 274 -5.67 -9.30 -4.50
N SER A 275 -4.67 -8.86 -5.26
CA SER A 275 -4.45 -9.35 -6.62
C SER A 275 -3.69 -10.68 -6.60
N TYR A 276 -3.97 -11.56 -7.57
CA TYR A 276 -3.37 -12.91 -7.60
C TYR A 276 -1.98 -12.94 -8.22
N ASN A 277 -1.71 -11.97 -9.08
CA ASN A 277 -0.43 -11.91 -9.79
C ASN A 277 -0.09 -10.46 -10.16
N ALA A 278 0.94 -9.91 -9.52
CA ALA A 278 1.42 -8.55 -9.77
C ALA A 278 1.83 -8.27 -11.23
N HIS A 279 2.18 -9.31 -11.99
CA HIS A 279 2.58 -9.24 -13.39
C HIS A 279 1.56 -9.85 -14.35
N GLY A 280 0.41 -10.29 -13.84
CA GLY A 280 -0.62 -10.97 -14.62
C GLY A 280 -2.01 -10.45 -14.35
N TYR A 281 -2.96 -11.36 -14.29
CA TYR A 281 -4.37 -11.08 -14.06
C TYR A 281 -4.81 -11.60 -12.70
N GLY A 282 -5.94 -11.07 -12.24
CA GLY A 282 -6.71 -11.59 -11.14
C GLY A 282 -6.71 -10.66 -9.94
N LEU A 283 -7.90 -10.51 -9.38
CA LEU A 283 -8.18 -9.76 -8.16
C LEU A 283 -9.30 -10.48 -7.44
N GLY A 284 -9.18 -10.67 -6.16
CA GLY A 284 -10.18 -11.34 -5.36
C GLY A 284 -10.32 -10.77 -3.98
N TRP A 285 -11.46 -11.05 -3.43
CA TRP A 285 -11.83 -10.89 -2.04
C TRP A 285 -12.00 -12.29 -1.42
N PHE A 286 -11.43 -12.50 -0.24
CA PHE A 286 -11.49 -13.74 0.51
C PHE A 286 -12.28 -13.49 1.80
N ARG A 287 -13.53 -13.94 1.81
CA ARG A 287 -14.41 -13.83 2.95
C ARG A 287 -13.97 -14.75 4.07
N GLN A 288 -13.80 -14.22 5.28
CA GLN A 288 -13.57 -15.04 6.45
C GLN A 288 -14.89 -15.64 6.96
N GLU A 289 -14.94 -16.96 7.04
CA GLU A 289 -16.11 -17.69 7.55
C GLU A 289 -16.07 -17.78 9.09
N SER A 290 -17.20 -18.12 9.69
CA SER A 290 -17.33 -18.21 11.15
C SER A 290 -16.44 -19.30 11.80
N ASP A 291 -15.93 -20.24 11.02
CA ASP A 291 -14.98 -21.28 11.47
C ASP A 291 -13.52 -20.90 11.24
N GLY A 292 -13.24 -19.67 10.78
CA GLY A 292 -11.93 -19.15 10.48
C GLY A 292 -11.35 -19.55 9.12
N SER A 293 -12.11 -20.32 8.32
CA SER A 293 -11.73 -20.58 6.93
C SER A 293 -12.00 -19.37 6.04
N PHE A 294 -11.47 -19.39 4.80
CA PHE A 294 -11.67 -18.31 3.84
C PHE A 294 -12.29 -18.84 2.54
N THR A 295 -13.30 -18.11 2.03
CA THR A 295 -13.96 -18.40 0.75
C THR A 295 -13.61 -17.34 -0.29
N GLU A 296 -13.09 -17.78 -1.45
CA GLU A 296 -12.74 -16.90 -2.58
C GLU A 296 -14.01 -16.32 -3.22
N HIS A 297 -14.01 -14.98 -3.39
CA HIS A 297 -14.92 -14.25 -4.27
C HIS A 297 -14.09 -13.48 -5.29
N ARG A 298 -14.11 -13.93 -6.55
CA ARG A 298 -13.33 -13.30 -7.62
C ARG A 298 -13.95 -11.97 -8.03
N ILE A 299 -13.14 -10.91 -8.03
CA ILE A 299 -13.52 -9.57 -8.50
C ILE A 299 -13.15 -9.42 -9.98
N LEU A 300 -11.89 -9.70 -10.35
CA LEU A 300 -11.44 -9.65 -11.74
C LEU A 300 -10.74 -10.96 -12.15
N GLY A 301 -11.08 -11.47 -13.31
CA GLY A 301 -10.43 -12.60 -13.98
C GLY A 301 -9.62 -12.17 -15.20
N LYS A 302 -9.34 -13.16 -16.06
CA LYS A 302 -8.53 -12.96 -17.29
C LYS A 302 -9.34 -12.50 -18.49
N ARG A 303 -10.65 -12.62 -18.46
CA ARG A 303 -11.53 -12.36 -19.60
C ARG A 303 -12.56 -11.29 -19.22
N PRO A 304 -12.77 -10.29 -20.09
CA PRO A 304 -13.74 -9.23 -19.81
C PRO A 304 -15.14 -9.74 -19.48
N GLU A 305 -15.58 -10.81 -20.15
CA GLU A 305 -16.92 -11.39 -19.95
C GLU A 305 -17.14 -12.04 -18.56
N ASP A 306 -16.06 -12.29 -17.82
CA ASP A 306 -16.12 -12.86 -16.46
C ASP A 306 -16.08 -11.76 -15.37
N ASN A 307 -16.00 -10.49 -15.76
CA ASN A 307 -15.74 -9.37 -14.86
C ASN A 307 -16.90 -8.36 -14.80
N PRO A 308 -17.08 -7.64 -13.69
CA PRO A 308 -18.02 -6.54 -13.62
C PRO A 308 -17.75 -5.52 -14.74
N GLU A 309 -18.81 -5.12 -15.45
CA GLU A 309 -18.76 -4.12 -16.53
C GLU A 309 -17.73 -4.44 -17.63
N GLY A 310 -17.24 -5.68 -17.71
CA GLY A 310 -16.22 -6.07 -18.67
C GLY A 310 -14.82 -5.51 -18.41
N VAL A 311 -14.57 -4.96 -17.22
CA VAL A 311 -13.26 -4.40 -16.87
C VAL A 311 -12.22 -5.50 -16.76
N CYS A 312 -11.12 -5.40 -17.50
CA CYS A 312 -10.05 -6.38 -17.50
C CYS A 312 -8.70 -5.69 -17.78
N PHE A 313 -7.75 -5.87 -16.88
CA PHE A 313 -6.39 -5.39 -17.07
C PHE A 313 -5.39 -6.26 -16.29
N THR A 314 -4.12 -6.09 -16.61
CA THR A 314 -3.00 -6.87 -16.03
C THR A 314 -2.13 -5.99 -15.14
N GLN A 315 -1.21 -6.63 -14.43
CA GLN A 315 -0.15 -5.96 -13.66
C GLN A 315 -0.71 -5.11 -12.53
N LEU A 316 -1.64 -5.69 -11.75
CA LEU A 316 -2.23 -5.10 -10.54
C LEU A 316 -1.19 -5.13 -9.40
N HIS A 317 -0.22 -4.21 -9.45
CA HIS A 317 0.97 -4.25 -8.60
C HIS A 317 0.89 -3.33 -7.37
N ALA A 318 -0.21 -2.60 -7.21
CA ALA A 318 -0.43 -1.73 -6.05
C ALA A 318 -1.91 -1.70 -5.68
N LEU A 319 -2.22 -1.75 -4.39
CA LEU A 319 -3.55 -1.55 -3.83
C LEU A 319 -3.48 -0.62 -2.61
N ALA A 320 -4.49 0.25 -2.46
CA ALA A 320 -4.71 1.02 -1.23
C ALA A 320 -6.22 1.15 -0.97
N ALA A 321 -6.58 1.25 0.30
CA ALA A 321 -7.97 1.32 0.73
C ALA A 321 -8.33 2.71 1.27
N ALA A 322 -9.55 3.16 1.01
CA ALA A 322 -10.19 4.33 1.62
C ALA A 322 -11.70 4.29 1.37
N ASP A 323 -12.47 5.05 2.12
CA ASP A 323 -13.86 5.34 1.84
C ASP A 323 -13.90 6.55 0.88
N PHE A 324 -14.00 6.28 -0.44
CA PHE A 324 -13.92 7.35 -1.45
C PHE A 324 -15.23 8.11 -1.61
N ASP A 325 -16.39 7.51 -1.42
CA ASP A 325 -17.67 8.19 -1.60
C ASP A 325 -18.32 8.67 -0.28
N GLY A 326 -17.68 8.39 0.84
CA GLY A 326 -18.13 8.84 2.17
C GLY A 326 -19.35 8.08 2.68
N ASP A 327 -19.59 6.86 2.19
CA ASP A 327 -20.74 6.03 2.59
C ASP A 327 -20.46 5.18 3.84
N GLY A 328 -19.23 5.21 4.36
CA GLY A 328 -18.77 4.49 5.53
C GLY A 328 -18.30 3.06 5.23
N LEU A 329 -18.24 2.67 3.97
CA LEU A 329 -17.66 1.39 3.53
C LEU A 329 -16.25 1.60 3.00
N THR A 330 -15.40 0.61 3.18
CA THR A 330 -14.01 0.69 2.71
C THR A 330 -13.92 0.24 1.26
N ASP A 331 -13.65 1.17 0.38
CA ASP A 331 -13.33 0.93 -1.03
C ASP A 331 -11.84 0.65 -1.20
N PHE A 332 -11.41 0.37 -2.44
CA PHE A 332 -9.99 0.30 -2.75
C PHE A 332 -9.67 0.86 -4.13
N VAL A 333 -8.43 1.32 -4.30
CA VAL A 333 -7.87 1.77 -5.57
C VAL A 333 -6.77 0.83 -6.03
N THR A 334 -6.75 0.55 -7.34
CA THR A 334 -5.69 -0.20 -8.01
C THR A 334 -5.61 0.19 -9.48
N GLY A 335 -4.63 -0.34 -10.19
CA GLY A 335 -4.48 -0.05 -11.59
C GLY A 335 -3.44 -0.93 -12.27
N LYS A 336 -3.18 -0.65 -13.55
CA LYS A 336 -2.17 -1.35 -14.33
C LYS A 336 -0.81 -0.69 -14.16
N ARG A 337 0.18 -1.44 -13.65
CA ARG A 337 1.59 -1.04 -13.70
C ARG A 337 2.11 -1.15 -15.13
N ARG A 338 2.69 -0.06 -15.67
CA ARG A 338 3.28 -0.08 -17.00
C ARG A 338 4.69 -0.66 -16.99
N TRP A 339 4.93 -1.69 -17.82
CA TRP A 339 6.26 -2.25 -18.08
C TRP A 339 7.04 -2.72 -16.84
N ALA A 340 6.42 -3.53 -16.00
CA ALA A 340 7.15 -4.12 -14.88
C ALA A 340 8.43 -4.83 -15.37
N HIS A 341 8.37 -5.63 -16.44
CA HIS A 341 9.53 -6.27 -17.07
C HIS A 341 9.83 -5.72 -18.48
N GLY A 342 9.66 -4.40 -18.66
CA GLY A 342 9.90 -3.72 -19.94
C GLY A 342 8.80 -3.94 -20.97
N MET A 343 9.04 -3.49 -22.19
CA MET A 343 8.03 -3.37 -23.25
C MET A 343 7.48 -4.70 -23.80
N LYS A 344 8.05 -5.85 -23.41
CA LYS A 344 7.70 -7.18 -23.94
C LYS A 344 7.65 -8.26 -22.87
N GLY A 345 7.91 -7.93 -21.62
CA GLY A 345 8.14 -8.92 -20.58
C GLY A 345 6.87 -9.46 -19.92
N ASP A 346 5.77 -8.71 -19.94
CA ASP A 346 4.53 -9.05 -19.25
C ASP A 346 3.36 -9.16 -20.21
N PRO A 347 2.24 -9.77 -19.80
CA PRO A 347 1.01 -9.76 -20.60
C PRO A 347 0.54 -8.33 -20.88
N GLU A 348 0.11 -8.06 -22.10
CA GLU A 348 -0.45 -6.77 -22.55
C GLU A 348 0.40 -5.54 -22.14
N PRO A 349 1.72 -5.55 -22.38
CA PRO A 349 2.61 -4.52 -21.83
C PRO A 349 2.27 -3.11 -22.35
N ASN A 350 1.63 -3.01 -23.52
CA ASN A 350 1.27 -1.75 -24.16
C ASN A 350 -0.22 -1.39 -24.06
N ALA A 351 -1.02 -2.15 -23.31
CA ALA A 351 -2.37 -1.73 -22.98
C ALA A 351 -2.36 -0.47 -22.11
N ALA A 352 -3.46 0.28 -22.13
CA ALA A 352 -3.61 1.52 -21.38
C ALA A 352 -3.26 1.33 -19.90
N PRO A 353 -2.41 2.18 -19.32
CA PRO A 353 -2.11 2.14 -17.89
C PRO A 353 -3.27 2.78 -17.11
N VAL A 354 -4.28 1.97 -16.86
CA VAL A 354 -5.52 2.38 -16.20
C VAL A 354 -5.35 2.52 -14.71
N LEU A 355 -6.11 3.44 -14.12
CA LEU A 355 -6.31 3.61 -12.68
C LEU A 355 -7.82 3.52 -12.41
N TYR A 356 -8.21 2.61 -11.52
CA TYR A 356 -9.59 2.38 -11.10
C TYR A 356 -9.70 2.46 -9.59
N TRP A 357 -10.82 2.98 -9.08
CA TRP A 357 -11.28 2.65 -7.75
C TRP A 357 -12.46 1.69 -7.85
N PHE A 358 -12.58 0.83 -6.85
CA PHE A 358 -13.59 -0.21 -6.76
C PHE A 358 -14.47 0.11 -5.57
N ARG A 359 -15.66 0.58 -5.87
CA ARG A 359 -16.66 0.93 -4.88
C ARG A 359 -17.22 -0.32 -4.24
N LEU A 360 -17.16 -0.42 -2.91
CA LEU A 360 -17.83 -1.49 -2.17
C LEU A 360 -19.32 -1.19 -2.04
N VAL A 361 -20.14 -2.12 -2.46
CA VAL A 361 -21.61 -2.04 -2.32
C VAL A 361 -22.12 -3.25 -1.55
N ARG A 362 -22.88 -3.01 -0.48
CA ARG A 362 -23.56 -4.04 0.28
C ARG A 362 -25.05 -3.99 -0.01
N GLY A 363 -25.59 -5.05 -0.64
CA GLY A 363 -27.02 -5.19 -0.90
C GLY A 363 -27.83 -5.55 0.36
N GLY A 364 -29.10 -5.16 0.40
CA GLY A 364 -29.99 -5.47 1.53
C GLY A 364 -30.31 -6.96 1.72
N ASP A 365 -29.92 -7.78 0.77
CA ASP A 365 -30.03 -9.26 0.79
C ASP A 365 -28.73 -9.95 1.27
N GLY A 366 -27.72 -9.15 1.70
CA GLY A 366 -26.39 -9.63 2.10
C GLY A 366 -25.43 -9.84 0.93
N GLY A 367 -25.80 -9.43 -0.28
CA GLY A 367 -24.93 -9.46 -1.44
C GLY A 367 -23.84 -8.39 -1.34
N VAL A 368 -22.63 -8.72 -1.77
CA VAL A 368 -21.48 -7.81 -1.84
C VAL A 368 -21.03 -7.69 -3.30
N ALA A 369 -20.75 -6.47 -3.74
CA ALA A 369 -20.16 -6.19 -5.04
C ALA A 369 -19.09 -5.12 -4.93
N PHE A 370 -18.10 -5.21 -5.81
CA PHE A 370 -17.14 -4.16 -6.05
C PHE A 370 -17.39 -3.59 -7.45
N GLU A 371 -17.86 -2.35 -7.50
CA GLU A 371 -18.18 -1.63 -8.74
C GLU A 371 -16.96 -0.86 -9.24
N PRO A 372 -16.36 -1.23 -10.40
CA PRO A 372 -15.18 -0.55 -10.92
C PRO A 372 -15.54 0.84 -11.48
N GLN A 373 -14.83 1.86 -11.03
CA GLN A 373 -14.96 3.23 -11.49
C GLN A 373 -13.63 3.68 -12.11
N LEU A 374 -13.61 4.01 -13.41
CA LEU A 374 -12.41 4.49 -14.08
C LEU A 374 -12.06 5.90 -13.60
N ILE A 375 -10.85 6.07 -13.09
CA ILE A 375 -10.30 7.37 -12.72
C ILE A 375 -9.52 7.96 -13.89
N ASP A 376 -8.63 7.16 -14.50
CA ASP A 376 -7.75 7.60 -15.58
C ASP A 376 -7.26 6.41 -16.43
N ASP A 377 -6.97 6.64 -17.70
CA ASP A 377 -6.51 5.61 -18.63
C ASP A 377 -5.07 5.81 -19.14
N ASP A 378 -4.34 6.77 -18.59
CA ASP A 378 -2.96 7.11 -19.02
C ASP A 378 -1.97 7.32 -17.85
N SER A 379 -2.35 7.04 -16.60
CA SER A 379 -1.46 7.12 -15.44
C SER A 379 -1.02 5.74 -14.92
N GLY A 380 -1.98 4.87 -14.64
CA GLY A 380 -1.73 3.58 -13.99
C GLY A 380 -1.22 3.71 -12.55
N VAL A 381 -0.60 2.63 -12.08
CA VAL A 381 0.07 2.56 -10.77
C VAL A 381 1.55 2.25 -10.92
N GLY A 382 2.31 2.45 -9.83
CA GLY A 382 3.67 1.94 -9.68
C GLY A 382 3.68 0.62 -8.90
N THR A 383 4.60 0.50 -7.95
CA THR A 383 4.62 -0.56 -6.94
C THR A 383 3.89 -0.15 -5.67
N GLN A 384 3.47 1.10 -5.61
CA GLN A 384 2.70 1.71 -4.54
C GLN A 384 1.69 2.69 -5.14
N VAL A 385 0.52 2.78 -4.54
CA VAL A 385 -0.46 3.84 -4.70
C VAL A 385 -0.72 4.45 -3.32
N THR A 386 -0.72 5.78 -3.24
CA THR A 386 -0.88 6.51 -1.98
C THR A 386 -2.24 7.19 -1.95
N VAL A 387 -2.95 7.04 -0.85
CA VAL A 387 -4.22 7.72 -0.60
C VAL A 387 -4.06 8.64 0.59
N ALA A 388 -4.43 9.91 0.41
CA ALA A 388 -4.41 10.93 1.47
C ALA A 388 -5.25 12.15 1.06
N ASP A 389 -5.71 12.92 2.02
CA ASP A 389 -6.33 14.23 1.78
C ASP A 389 -5.21 15.26 1.56
N VAL A 390 -4.86 15.53 0.28
CA VAL A 390 -3.72 16.42 -0.04
C VAL A 390 -4.12 17.91 -0.08
N ASN A 391 -5.42 18.21 -0.03
CA ASN A 391 -5.93 19.56 -0.11
C ASN A 391 -6.69 20.03 1.15
N ALA A 392 -6.77 19.16 2.19
CA ALA A 392 -7.43 19.38 3.46
C ALA A 392 -8.94 19.65 3.33
N ASP A 393 -9.62 18.98 2.37
CA ASP A 393 -11.07 19.09 2.18
C ASP A 393 -11.85 17.94 2.86
N GLY A 394 -11.16 17.03 3.53
CA GLY A 394 -11.72 15.89 4.26
C GLY A 394 -12.04 14.69 3.38
N LYS A 395 -11.59 14.67 2.12
CA LYS A 395 -11.82 13.58 1.18
C LYS A 395 -10.50 12.91 0.79
N PRO A 396 -10.53 11.60 0.52
CA PRO A 396 -9.34 10.91 0.06
C PRO A 396 -9.00 11.27 -1.39
N ASP A 397 -7.80 11.79 -1.61
CA ASP A 397 -7.17 11.96 -2.90
C ASP A 397 -6.22 10.80 -3.19
N ILE A 398 -5.79 10.65 -4.44
CA ILE A 398 -4.89 9.58 -4.87
C ILE A 398 -3.62 10.19 -5.46
N VAL A 399 -2.46 9.68 -5.02
CA VAL A 399 -1.16 10.07 -5.57
C VAL A 399 -0.46 8.83 -6.12
N VAL A 400 0.03 8.91 -7.35
CA VAL A 400 0.79 7.85 -8.01
C VAL A 400 2.10 8.37 -8.57
N ALA A 401 3.15 7.58 -8.41
CA ALA A 401 4.44 7.78 -9.05
C ALA A 401 4.86 6.49 -9.77
N ASN A 402 5.20 6.58 -11.04
CA ASN A 402 5.52 5.43 -11.85
C ASN A 402 6.26 5.82 -13.14
N LYS A 403 6.38 4.89 -14.09
CA LYS A 403 7.04 5.08 -15.38
C LYS A 403 6.35 6.08 -16.33
N ARG A 404 5.16 6.57 -15.98
CA ARG A 404 4.44 7.63 -16.70
C ARG A 404 4.69 9.01 -16.11
N GLY A 405 5.21 9.09 -14.89
CA GLY A 405 5.44 10.33 -14.17
C GLY A 405 4.85 10.32 -12.76
N VAL A 406 4.54 11.51 -12.25
CA VAL A 406 3.92 11.72 -10.94
C VAL A 406 2.62 12.49 -11.12
N PHE A 407 1.55 11.97 -10.52
CA PHE A 407 0.18 12.48 -10.68
C PHE A 407 -0.51 12.59 -9.33
N ILE A 408 -1.36 13.61 -9.19
CA ILE A 408 -2.33 13.73 -8.10
C ILE A 408 -3.72 13.67 -8.74
N PHE A 409 -4.61 12.89 -8.14
CA PHE A 409 -6.03 12.85 -8.48
C PHE A 409 -6.81 13.37 -7.29
N ARG A 410 -7.24 14.64 -7.35
CA ARG A 410 -8.01 15.26 -6.29
C ARG A 410 -9.49 14.94 -6.47
N GLN A 411 -10.09 14.44 -5.40
CA GLN A 411 -11.52 14.25 -5.39
C GLN A 411 -12.24 15.59 -5.41
N LYS A 412 -13.21 15.74 -6.32
CA LYS A 412 -14.08 16.92 -6.37
C LYS A 412 -15.41 16.65 -5.69
N PRO A 413 -16.05 17.69 -5.11
CA PRO A 413 -17.46 17.59 -4.78
C PRO A 413 -18.26 17.23 -6.04
N ALA A 414 -19.23 16.32 -5.91
CA ALA A 414 -20.23 16.13 -6.95
C ALA A 414 -20.91 17.49 -7.22
N GLY A 415 -20.93 17.93 -8.48
CA GLY A 415 -21.41 19.25 -8.88
C GLY A 415 -22.93 19.40 -8.76
#